data_118d435e78d2aace5624e25addd78acf
#
_entry.id   118d435e78d2aace5624e25addd78acf
#
_cell.length_a   1.000
_cell.length_b   1.000
_cell.length_c   1.000
_cell.angle_alpha   90.00
_cell.angle_beta   90.00
_cell.angle_gamma   90.00
#
_symmetry.space_group_name_H-M   'P 1'
#
loop_
_entity.id
_entity.type
_entity.pdbx_description
1 polymer ?
#
loop_
_entity_poly.entity_id
_entity_poly.type
_entity_poly.pdbx_seq_one_letter_code
_entity_poly.pdbx_strand_id
1 'polypeptide(L)'
;MTLKKSWMRNYIIGTFLLCPPLQGMTSPDDTKGETVVIGTVVNQLPALPSSIQLGSDSLPVKWDKTNKNQFNTPFDKTVIKGEANRKGTKIPVTAAVWTLPENLVYLIDAGRVAPHSSQIFEAAKSLRGEALLNDAPDRKFHSGTDQWGYVEREQYEDQKVYVTAGNGDDWATSFLSDGKDKDEGLTYKLTLQPGVYRIRVAHVPTIKLNFTSYLRVDQKIVNTQQLSTNVSEDKIHPAVWVTHDLKLTHPTTFTYESNKIGGKEWENGNISLIAVEQISGNLETPIISWDGGSWDSRTVELKHKDPSAEIYYTLDGSQPDKNSHKYIAPFTIDKTTRVNAIAYNAEGASKIVSADFAISTWAVTATPFKLIGENEVKNVKINWMQRNDADVYKIFRNGTLIGETRGDTYDDYGLSLGENYTY
;
A
#
# COMPACT_ATOMS: atom_id res chain seq x y z
N MET A 1 14.04 0.24 -37.12
CA MET A 1 14.17 1.02 -35.87
C MET A 1 12.77 1.33 -35.39
N THR A 2 12.25 0.54 -34.46
CA THR A 2 10.82 0.48 -34.14
C THR A 2 10.59 1.20 -32.80
N LEU A 3 9.90 2.32 -32.85
CA LEU A 3 9.51 3.09 -31.66
C LEU A 3 8.33 2.41 -30.94
N LYS A 4 8.55 1.96 -29.72
CA LYS A 4 7.48 1.55 -28.80
C LYS A 4 6.83 2.79 -28.19
N LYS A 5 5.53 2.98 -28.42
CA LYS A 5 4.70 3.95 -27.73
C LYS A 5 4.44 3.50 -26.29
N SER A 6 4.92 4.28 -25.32
CA SER A 6 4.56 4.18 -23.92
C SER A 6 3.25 4.95 -23.70
N TRP A 7 2.24 4.30 -23.13
CA TRP A 7 0.98 4.93 -22.76
C TRP A 7 1.09 5.44 -21.32
N MET A 8 1.11 6.76 -21.15
CA MET A 8 0.84 7.38 -19.85
C MET A 8 -0.67 7.33 -19.59
N ARG A 9 -1.08 6.72 -18.49
CA ARG A 9 -2.44 6.82 -17.96
C ARG A 9 -2.47 7.88 -16.86
N ASN A 10 -3.25 8.91 -17.09
CA ASN A 10 -3.65 9.89 -16.09
C ASN A 10 -4.56 9.23 -15.05
N TYR A 11 -4.20 9.32 -13.77
CA TYR A 11 -5.10 8.95 -12.68
C TYR A 11 -5.88 10.19 -12.23
N ILE A 12 -7.15 10.19 -12.56
CA ILE A 12 -8.16 11.04 -11.91
C ILE A 12 -8.57 10.30 -10.65
N ILE A 13 -8.46 10.98 -9.50
CA ILE A 13 -9.02 10.49 -8.23
C ILE A 13 -10.54 10.63 -8.34
N GLY A 14 -11.17 9.58 -8.78
CA GLY A 14 -12.60 9.36 -8.72
C GLY A 14 -12.81 7.95 -8.23
N THR A 15 -13.44 7.84 -7.08
CA THR A 15 -13.86 6.63 -6.40
C THR A 15 -14.70 5.73 -7.31
N PHE A 16 -14.06 4.89 -8.13
CA PHE A 16 -14.63 3.67 -8.68
C PHE A 16 -13.46 2.77 -9.11
N LEU A 17 -12.98 1.95 -8.19
CA LEU A 17 -12.16 0.80 -8.53
C LEU A 17 -13.07 -0.24 -9.18
N LEU A 18 -13.10 -0.26 -10.50
CA LEU A 18 -13.45 -1.45 -11.25
C LEU A 18 -12.30 -2.44 -11.04
N CYS A 19 -12.50 -3.44 -10.19
CA CYS A 19 -11.63 -4.60 -10.16
C CYS A 19 -11.49 -5.16 -11.58
N PRO A 20 -10.28 -5.47 -12.05
CA PRO A 20 -10.13 -6.28 -13.25
C PRO A 20 -10.79 -7.64 -13.00
N PRO A 21 -11.45 -8.25 -14.00
CA PRO A 21 -12.08 -9.54 -13.81
C PRO A 21 -11.01 -10.55 -13.37
N LEU A 22 -11.22 -11.14 -12.21
CA LEU A 22 -10.53 -12.34 -11.79
C LEU A 22 -10.76 -13.39 -12.88
N GLN A 23 -9.72 -13.74 -13.63
CA GLN A 23 -9.77 -14.90 -14.50
C GLN A 23 -9.84 -16.13 -13.61
N GLY A 24 -11.07 -16.54 -13.32
CA GLY A 24 -11.40 -17.63 -12.46
C GLY A 24 -11.32 -18.96 -13.19
N MET A 25 -11.16 -19.98 -12.42
CA MET A 25 -11.43 -21.35 -12.81
C MET A 25 -12.94 -21.52 -13.02
N THR A 26 -13.36 -21.76 -14.24
CA THR A 26 -14.74 -22.21 -14.53
C THR A 26 -14.89 -23.68 -14.15
N SER A 27 -15.60 -23.94 -13.07
CA SER A 27 -16.23 -25.24 -12.85
C SER A 27 -17.61 -25.27 -13.58
N PRO A 28 -17.97 -26.32 -14.29
CA PRO A 28 -19.24 -26.38 -15.08
C PRO A 28 -20.48 -26.64 -14.24
N ASP A 29 -20.48 -26.31 -12.96
CA ASP A 29 -21.67 -26.49 -12.11
C ASP A 29 -22.30 -25.11 -11.83
N ASP A 30 -23.24 -24.73 -12.69
CA ASP A 30 -24.00 -23.46 -12.66
C ASP A 30 -24.84 -23.24 -11.37
N THR A 31 -24.78 -24.15 -10.40
CA THR A 31 -25.56 -24.12 -9.16
C THR A 31 -24.74 -23.79 -7.91
N LYS A 32 -23.41 -23.76 -7.98
CA LYS A 32 -22.58 -23.31 -6.86
C LYS A 32 -22.49 -21.78 -6.84
N GLY A 33 -23.08 -21.18 -5.81
CA GLY A 33 -23.01 -19.75 -5.57
C GLY A 33 -21.57 -19.25 -5.50
N GLU A 34 -21.29 -18.14 -6.18
CA GLU A 34 -19.98 -17.50 -6.16
C GLU A 34 -19.73 -16.83 -4.81
N THR A 35 -18.50 -16.93 -4.32
CA THR A 35 -18.06 -16.23 -3.10
C THR A 35 -17.11 -15.10 -3.48
N VAL A 36 -17.48 -13.86 -3.16
CA VAL A 36 -16.55 -12.71 -3.28
C VAL A 36 -15.81 -12.50 -1.97
N VAL A 37 -14.53 -12.17 -2.04
CA VAL A 37 -13.69 -11.89 -0.87
C VAL A 37 -13.52 -10.38 -0.73
N ILE A 38 -13.79 -9.84 0.46
CA ILE A 38 -13.81 -8.40 0.72
C ILE A 38 -13.15 -8.12 2.06
N GLY A 39 -12.38 -7.04 2.12
CA GLY A 39 -11.89 -6.49 3.38
C GLY A 39 -12.81 -5.40 3.94
N THR A 40 -12.85 -5.30 5.26
CA THR A 40 -13.40 -4.15 5.97
C THR A 40 -12.51 -3.77 7.16
N VAL A 41 -12.59 -2.52 7.59
CA VAL A 41 -11.88 -2.06 8.78
C VAL A 41 -12.72 -2.35 10.03
N VAL A 42 -12.05 -2.62 11.15
CA VAL A 42 -12.71 -2.83 12.45
C VAL A 42 -13.74 -1.72 12.72
N ASN A 43 -14.93 -2.11 13.12
CA ASN A 43 -16.09 -1.24 13.37
C ASN A 43 -16.62 -0.44 12.17
N GLN A 44 -16.29 -0.85 10.95
CA GLN A 44 -16.82 -0.26 9.72
C GLN A 44 -17.66 -1.28 8.94
N LEU A 45 -18.60 -0.77 8.14
CA LEU A 45 -19.37 -1.62 7.23
C LEU A 45 -18.54 -1.92 5.98
N PRO A 46 -18.57 -3.17 5.46
CA PRO A 46 -17.89 -3.51 4.21
C PRO A 46 -18.53 -2.82 3.00
N ALA A 47 -17.71 -2.46 2.02
CA ALA A 47 -18.16 -1.99 0.72
C ALA A 47 -18.56 -3.19 -0.16
N LEU A 48 -19.76 -3.72 0.03
CA LEU A 48 -20.28 -4.84 -0.75
C LEU A 48 -20.52 -4.41 -2.21
N PRO A 49 -20.12 -5.21 -3.21
CA PRO A 49 -20.35 -4.86 -4.62
C PRO A 49 -21.84 -4.88 -4.96
N SER A 50 -22.28 -3.92 -5.77
CA SER A 50 -23.67 -3.86 -6.26
C SER A 50 -23.97 -4.91 -7.33
N SER A 51 -22.95 -5.50 -7.94
CA SER A 51 -23.04 -6.57 -8.94
C SER A 51 -21.86 -7.52 -8.84
N ILE A 52 -22.05 -8.75 -9.33
CA ILE A 52 -20.98 -9.76 -9.45
C ILE A 52 -20.90 -10.27 -10.88
N GLN A 53 -19.74 -10.81 -11.25
CA GLN A 53 -19.54 -11.48 -12.54
C GLN A 53 -19.83 -12.98 -12.39
N LEU A 54 -20.76 -13.51 -13.20
CA LEU A 54 -21.05 -14.94 -13.29
C LEU A 54 -20.88 -15.38 -14.75
N GLY A 55 -19.71 -15.90 -15.09
CA GLY A 55 -19.31 -16.13 -16.47
C GLY A 55 -19.16 -14.80 -17.22
N SER A 56 -19.88 -14.63 -18.33
CA SER A 56 -19.89 -13.38 -19.11
C SER A 56 -20.86 -12.32 -18.58
N ASP A 57 -21.73 -12.66 -17.63
CA ASP A 57 -22.82 -11.80 -17.18
C ASP A 57 -22.43 -11.02 -15.93
N SER A 58 -22.69 -9.71 -15.92
CA SER A 58 -22.64 -8.88 -14.72
C SER A 58 -24.06 -8.82 -14.13
N LEU A 59 -24.24 -9.40 -12.96
CA LEU A 59 -25.54 -9.55 -12.32
C LEU A 59 -25.66 -8.65 -11.09
N PRO A 60 -26.74 -7.88 -10.96
CA PRO A 60 -26.97 -7.09 -9.74
C PRO A 60 -27.22 -8.02 -8.55
N VAL A 61 -26.70 -7.65 -7.39
CA VAL A 61 -26.82 -8.42 -6.14
C VAL A 61 -27.59 -7.63 -5.11
N LYS A 62 -28.49 -8.32 -4.43
CA LYS A 62 -29.13 -7.85 -3.21
C LYS A 62 -28.53 -8.59 -2.01
N TRP A 63 -27.72 -7.88 -1.21
CA TRP A 63 -27.09 -8.43 -0.01
C TRP A 63 -28.04 -8.36 1.20
N ASP A 64 -27.85 -9.28 2.13
CA ASP A 64 -28.48 -9.22 3.44
C ASP A 64 -28.01 -7.98 4.22
N LYS A 65 -28.90 -7.49 5.09
CA LYS A 65 -28.56 -6.33 5.94
C LYS A 65 -27.45 -6.67 6.94
N THR A 66 -26.50 -5.79 7.03
CA THR A 66 -25.38 -5.90 7.98
C THR A 66 -25.35 -4.70 8.94
N ASN A 67 -24.70 -4.87 10.09
CA ASN A 67 -24.41 -3.78 11.01
C ASN A 67 -22.94 -3.83 11.42
N LYS A 68 -22.38 -2.70 11.84
CA LYS A 68 -20.96 -2.57 12.15
C LYS A 68 -20.44 -3.46 13.29
N ASN A 69 -21.34 -3.88 14.20
CA ASN A 69 -20.96 -4.72 15.33
C ASN A 69 -20.57 -6.15 14.91
N GLN A 70 -20.91 -6.56 13.68
CA GLN A 70 -20.46 -7.83 13.10
C GLN A 70 -18.98 -7.81 12.70
N PHE A 71 -18.35 -6.62 12.68
CA PHE A 71 -16.99 -6.38 12.21
C PHE A 71 -16.13 -5.72 13.32
N ASN A 72 -16.27 -6.16 14.55
CA ASN A 72 -15.57 -5.57 15.71
C ASN A 72 -14.29 -6.30 16.10
N THR A 73 -14.09 -7.52 15.62
CA THR A 73 -12.92 -8.34 15.94
C THR A 73 -11.96 -8.39 14.77
N PRO A 74 -10.72 -7.93 14.91
CA PRO A 74 -9.73 -8.02 13.85
C PRO A 74 -9.40 -9.47 13.50
N PHE A 75 -9.20 -9.73 12.22
CA PHE A 75 -8.89 -11.03 11.61
C PHE A 75 -10.01 -12.06 11.64
N ASP A 76 -11.22 -11.67 12.03
CA ASP A 76 -12.40 -12.52 11.91
C ASP A 76 -13.01 -12.45 10.52
N LYS A 77 -13.59 -13.58 10.10
CA LYS A 77 -14.33 -13.73 8.84
C LYS A 77 -15.83 -13.76 9.09
N THR A 78 -16.55 -12.82 8.50
CA THR A 78 -18.01 -12.78 8.48
C THR A 78 -18.51 -13.17 7.10
N VAL A 79 -19.44 -14.12 7.01
CA VAL A 79 -20.07 -14.49 5.74
C VAL A 79 -21.41 -13.77 5.60
N ILE A 80 -21.52 -12.95 4.55
CA ILE A 80 -22.76 -12.24 4.22
C ILE A 80 -23.40 -12.94 3.03
N LYS A 81 -24.69 -13.26 3.14
CA LYS A 81 -25.46 -13.87 2.05
C LYS A 81 -26.08 -12.79 1.17
N GLY A 82 -26.31 -13.14 -0.09
CA GLY A 82 -26.99 -12.29 -1.06
C GLY A 82 -27.64 -13.11 -2.16
N GLU A 83 -28.43 -12.44 -2.98
CA GLU A 83 -29.09 -13.01 -4.16
C GLU A 83 -28.74 -12.20 -5.40
N ALA A 84 -28.20 -12.85 -6.41
CA ALA A 84 -28.07 -12.30 -7.76
C ALA A 84 -29.30 -12.73 -8.61
N ASN A 85 -29.64 -11.94 -9.62
CA ASN A 85 -30.77 -12.24 -10.48
C ASN A 85 -30.33 -12.37 -11.94
N ARG A 86 -30.48 -13.58 -12.52
CA ARG A 86 -30.25 -13.86 -13.93
C ARG A 86 -31.57 -14.12 -14.62
N LYS A 87 -32.12 -13.15 -15.34
CA LYS A 87 -33.38 -13.27 -16.12
C LYS A 87 -34.55 -13.84 -15.31
N GLY A 88 -34.71 -13.43 -14.04
CA GLY A 88 -35.78 -13.91 -13.16
C GLY A 88 -35.39 -15.10 -12.27
N THR A 89 -34.27 -15.76 -12.53
CA THR A 89 -33.74 -16.84 -11.69
C THR A 89 -32.87 -16.28 -10.59
N LYS A 90 -33.18 -16.58 -9.35
CA LYS A 90 -32.38 -16.20 -8.17
C LYS A 90 -31.20 -17.14 -7.99
N ILE A 91 -30.01 -16.58 -7.90
CA ILE A 91 -28.77 -17.31 -7.69
C ILE A 91 -28.23 -16.90 -6.32
N PRO A 92 -28.05 -17.84 -5.38
CA PRO A 92 -27.44 -17.51 -4.08
C PRO A 92 -25.97 -17.13 -4.26
N VAL A 93 -25.54 -16.09 -3.57
CA VAL A 93 -24.16 -15.61 -3.58
C VAL A 93 -23.71 -15.33 -2.16
N THR A 94 -22.40 -15.33 -1.92
CA THR A 94 -21.85 -15.02 -0.60
C THR A 94 -20.71 -14.03 -0.71
N ALA A 95 -20.52 -13.22 0.33
CA ALA A 95 -19.33 -12.42 0.52
C ALA A 95 -18.60 -12.91 1.79
N ALA A 96 -17.35 -13.32 1.64
CA ALA A 96 -16.44 -13.58 2.74
C ALA A 96 -15.77 -12.25 3.11
N VAL A 97 -16.21 -11.66 4.21
CA VAL A 97 -15.71 -10.36 4.67
C VAL A 97 -14.71 -10.56 5.80
N TRP A 98 -13.48 -10.15 5.58
CA TRP A 98 -12.43 -10.15 6.58
C TRP A 98 -12.33 -8.79 7.26
N THR A 99 -12.37 -8.79 8.57
CA THR A 99 -12.19 -7.57 9.37
C THR A 99 -10.71 -7.35 9.64
N LEU A 100 -10.16 -6.20 9.29
CA LEU A 100 -8.73 -5.90 9.38
C LEU A 100 -8.49 -4.62 10.21
N PRO A 101 -7.35 -4.52 10.91
CA PRO A 101 -6.94 -3.28 11.55
C PRO A 101 -6.80 -2.14 10.54
N GLU A 102 -7.15 -0.92 10.95
CA GLU A 102 -7.03 0.26 10.08
C GLU A 102 -5.59 0.57 9.69
N ASN A 103 -4.66 0.39 10.61
CA ASN A 103 -3.27 0.79 10.46
C ASN A 103 -2.33 -0.42 10.28
N LEU A 104 -2.76 -1.39 9.50
CA LEU A 104 -1.95 -2.58 9.18
C LEU A 104 -0.73 -2.18 8.35
N VAL A 105 0.46 -2.55 8.84
CA VAL A 105 1.77 -2.28 8.20
C VAL A 105 2.30 -3.53 7.50
N TYR A 106 2.23 -4.69 8.17
CA TYR A 106 2.59 -5.99 7.61
C TYR A 106 1.47 -6.99 7.81
N LEU A 107 1.30 -7.84 6.82
CA LEU A 107 0.50 -9.05 6.89
C LEU A 107 1.29 -10.15 6.18
N ILE A 108 1.76 -11.14 6.93
CA ILE A 108 2.59 -12.24 6.43
C ILE A 108 1.85 -13.54 6.73
N ASP A 109 1.48 -14.24 5.67
CA ASP A 109 0.86 -15.57 5.74
C ASP A 109 1.98 -16.61 5.74
N ALA A 110 2.35 -17.07 6.93
CA ALA A 110 3.46 -17.98 7.12
C ALA A 110 3.09 -19.44 6.78
N GLY A 111 4.04 -20.16 6.21
CA GLY A 111 3.84 -21.57 5.83
C GLY A 111 3.15 -21.75 4.49
N ARG A 112 3.07 -20.70 3.68
CA ARG A 112 2.39 -20.77 2.41
C ARG A 112 3.26 -21.32 1.28
N VAL A 113 2.68 -22.22 0.51
CA VAL A 113 3.24 -22.72 -0.75
C VAL A 113 2.54 -22.00 -1.91
N ALA A 114 3.29 -21.16 -2.65
CA ALA A 114 2.75 -20.49 -3.85
C ALA A 114 2.00 -21.47 -4.76
N PRO A 115 0.97 -21.07 -5.56
CA PRO A 115 0.74 -19.73 -6.08
C PRO A 115 -0.60 -19.08 -5.68
N HIS A 116 -1.30 -19.55 -4.67
CA HIS A 116 -2.64 -19.04 -4.35
C HIS A 116 -2.59 -18.08 -3.16
N SER A 117 -3.19 -16.88 -3.28
CA SER A 117 -3.29 -15.97 -2.14
C SER A 117 -4.40 -16.41 -1.20
N SER A 118 -4.19 -16.31 0.12
CA SER A 118 -5.25 -16.60 1.09
C SER A 118 -6.35 -15.53 1.03
N GLN A 119 -7.57 -15.89 1.42
CA GLN A 119 -8.70 -14.95 1.41
C GLN A 119 -8.41 -13.68 2.21
N ILE A 120 -7.69 -13.78 3.33
CA ILE A 120 -7.34 -12.61 4.14
C ILE A 120 -6.41 -11.64 3.39
N PHE A 121 -5.53 -12.15 2.53
CA PHE A 121 -4.69 -11.32 1.67
C PHE A 121 -5.47 -10.63 0.58
N GLU A 122 -6.38 -11.33 -0.07
CA GLU A 122 -7.27 -10.71 -1.08
C GLU A 122 -8.14 -9.63 -0.45
N ALA A 123 -8.65 -9.88 0.76
CA ALA A 123 -9.37 -8.90 1.53
C ALA A 123 -8.52 -7.67 1.88
N ALA A 124 -7.27 -7.88 2.29
CA ALA A 124 -6.36 -6.79 2.60
C ALA A 124 -5.98 -5.98 1.34
N LYS A 125 -5.75 -6.64 0.20
CA LYS A 125 -5.55 -5.98 -1.10
C LYS A 125 -6.72 -5.10 -1.49
N SER A 126 -7.96 -5.57 -1.26
CA SER A 126 -9.15 -4.78 -1.56
C SER A 126 -9.25 -3.48 -0.78
N LEU A 127 -8.66 -3.42 0.43
CA LEU A 127 -8.68 -2.24 1.30
C LEU A 127 -7.49 -1.31 1.10
N ARG A 128 -6.30 -1.86 0.83
CA ARG A 128 -5.03 -1.14 0.98
C ARG A 128 -4.18 -1.08 -0.28
N GLY A 129 -4.53 -1.83 -1.31
CA GLY A 129 -3.67 -2.02 -2.47
C GLY A 129 -2.44 -2.87 -2.15
N GLU A 130 -1.58 -3.08 -3.13
CA GLU A 130 -0.45 -4.02 -3.03
C GLU A 130 0.72 -3.52 -2.17
N ALA A 131 0.78 -2.23 -1.84
CA ALA A 131 1.97 -1.60 -1.25
C ALA A 131 2.29 -2.03 0.20
N LEU A 132 1.35 -2.67 0.91
CA LEU A 132 1.50 -3.01 2.34
C LEU A 132 1.53 -4.51 2.61
N LEU A 133 1.42 -5.33 1.58
CA LEU A 133 1.21 -6.75 1.73
C LEU A 133 2.39 -7.55 1.20
N ASN A 134 2.94 -8.38 2.07
CA ASN A 134 3.96 -9.35 1.71
C ASN A 134 3.31 -10.70 1.46
N ASP A 135 2.77 -10.86 0.26
CA ASP A 135 2.10 -12.04 -0.27
C ASP A 135 3.08 -13.07 -0.86
N ALA A 136 4.37 -12.81 -0.73
CA ALA A 136 5.37 -13.74 -1.24
C ALA A 136 5.39 -15.00 -0.36
N PRO A 137 5.71 -16.18 -0.93
CA PRO A 137 6.05 -17.33 -0.13
C PRO A 137 7.07 -16.95 0.95
N ASP A 138 7.04 -17.65 2.09
CA ASP A 138 8.04 -17.45 3.13
C ASP A 138 9.44 -17.38 2.53
N ARG A 139 10.16 -16.34 2.88
CA ARG A 139 11.51 -16.10 2.37
C ARG A 139 12.51 -15.96 3.51
N LYS A 140 13.75 -16.35 3.23
CA LYS A 140 14.86 -16.10 4.15
C LYS A 140 15.11 -14.60 4.28
N PHE A 141 15.40 -14.14 5.48
CA PHE A 141 15.80 -12.77 5.75
C PHE A 141 17.27 -12.55 5.38
N HIS A 142 17.54 -11.60 4.49
CA HIS A 142 18.89 -11.14 4.14
C HIS A 142 19.10 -9.75 4.72
N SER A 143 20.08 -9.65 5.62
CA SER A 143 20.41 -8.36 6.27
C SER A 143 20.83 -7.31 5.24
N GLY A 144 20.28 -6.11 5.35
CA GLY A 144 20.59 -4.96 4.48
C GLY A 144 19.76 -4.84 3.22
N THR A 145 19.01 -5.88 2.82
CA THR A 145 18.16 -5.86 1.62
C THR A 145 16.70 -6.13 1.93
N ASP A 146 16.41 -6.97 2.92
CA ASP A 146 15.06 -7.43 3.20
C ASP A 146 14.43 -6.67 4.36
N GLN A 147 13.14 -6.36 4.20
CA GLN A 147 12.34 -5.75 5.26
C GLN A 147 11.72 -6.79 6.19
N TRP A 148 11.60 -8.04 5.75
CA TRP A 148 11.07 -9.15 6.52
C TRP A 148 11.55 -10.50 5.98
N GLY A 149 11.48 -11.53 6.82
CA GLY A 149 11.77 -12.89 6.44
C GLY A 149 12.03 -13.78 7.66
N TYR A 150 12.02 -15.11 7.45
CA TYR A 150 12.44 -16.03 8.49
C TYR A 150 13.97 -16.15 8.56
N VAL A 151 14.49 -16.47 9.74
CA VAL A 151 15.92 -16.71 9.95
C VAL A 151 16.17 -18.20 9.79
N GLU A 152 16.91 -18.56 8.74
CA GLU A 152 17.43 -19.92 8.61
C GLU A 152 18.61 -20.09 9.57
N ARG A 153 18.57 -21.15 10.35
CA ARG A 153 19.72 -21.57 11.18
C ARG A 153 20.47 -22.65 10.42
N GLU A 154 21.79 -22.61 10.43
CA GLU A 154 22.67 -23.48 9.63
C GLU A 154 22.48 -25.00 9.86
N GLN A 155 21.70 -25.38 10.88
CA GLN A 155 21.47 -26.77 11.24
C GLN A 155 20.12 -27.34 10.77
N TYR A 156 19.29 -26.57 10.05
CA TYR A 156 17.93 -26.97 9.67
C TYR A 156 17.77 -27.14 8.17
N GLU A 157 18.01 -28.34 7.67
CA GLU A 157 17.68 -28.71 6.30
C GLU A 157 16.17 -28.90 6.03
N ASP A 158 15.34 -28.85 7.09
CA ASP A 158 13.94 -29.33 7.05
C ASP A 158 12.93 -28.36 7.68
N GLN A 159 12.98 -27.05 7.39
CA GLN A 159 11.81 -26.20 7.68
C GLN A 159 10.65 -26.70 6.81
N LYS A 160 9.67 -27.35 7.43
CA LYS A 160 8.53 -27.92 6.72
C LYS A 160 7.36 -26.99 6.79
N VAL A 161 6.87 -26.61 5.61
CA VAL A 161 5.55 -26.04 5.45
C VAL A 161 4.54 -27.17 5.62
N TYR A 162 3.72 -27.08 6.67
CA TYR A 162 2.61 -28.00 6.87
C TYR A 162 1.33 -27.35 6.36
N VAL A 163 0.68 -27.98 5.39
CA VAL A 163 -0.67 -27.64 5.00
C VAL A 163 -1.58 -28.63 5.69
N THR A 164 -2.34 -28.18 6.68
CA THR A 164 -3.39 -29.02 7.25
C THR A 164 -4.50 -29.22 6.23
N ALA A 165 -5.10 -30.42 6.19
CA ALA A 165 -6.08 -30.83 5.19
C ALA A 165 -7.39 -30.03 5.31
N GLY A 166 -7.39 -28.81 4.85
CA GLY A 166 -8.50 -27.93 4.53
C GLY A 166 -8.27 -27.41 3.12
N ASN A 167 -9.27 -26.94 2.45
CA ASN A 167 -9.24 -26.55 1.04
C ASN A 167 -8.28 -25.41 0.65
N GLY A 168 -7.21 -25.18 1.40
CA GLY A 168 -6.10 -24.32 0.99
C GLY A 168 -6.35 -22.80 1.01
N ASP A 169 -7.57 -22.35 1.25
CA ASP A 169 -8.00 -20.96 1.04
C ASP A 169 -7.99 -20.09 2.31
N ASP A 170 -7.66 -20.67 3.47
CA ASP A 170 -7.65 -19.94 4.74
C ASP A 170 -6.27 -19.96 5.36
N TRP A 171 -5.76 -18.79 5.76
CA TRP A 171 -4.47 -18.65 6.45
C TRP A 171 -4.35 -19.55 7.70
N ALA A 172 -5.47 -19.89 8.32
CA ALA A 172 -5.53 -20.78 9.47
C ALA A 172 -5.24 -22.26 9.13
N THR A 173 -5.07 -22.61 7.86
CA THR A 173 -4.80 -23.98 7.42
C THR A 173 -3.36 -24.26 7.07
N SER A 174 -2.51 -23.24 7.03
CA SER A 174 -1.08 -23.36 6.79
C SER A 174 -0.25 -22.75 7.92
N PHE A 175 0.92 -23.28 8.13
CA PHE A 175 1.85 -22.77 9.13
C PHE A 175 3.28 -23.19 8.81
N LEU A 176 4.24 -22.38 9.24
CA LEU A 176 5.64 -22.73 9.29
C LEU A 176 5.96 -23.40 10.62
N SER A 177 6.72 -24.48 10.60
CA SER A 177 7.22 -25.19 11.77
C SER A 177 8.72 -25.48 11.61
N ASP A 178 9.42 -25.57 12.73
CA ASP A 178 10.87 -25.82 12.76
C ASP A 178 11.28 -27.28 12.54
N GLY A 179 10.32 -28.16 12.27
CA GLY A 179 10.62 -29.57 12.02
C GLY A 179 10.91 -30.38 13.31
N LYS A 180 11.99 -31.12 13.37
CA LYS A 180 12.24 -32.12 14.42
C LYS A 180 13.21 -31.71 15.52
N ASP A 181 13.80 -30.53 15.44
CA ASP A 181 14.89 -30.19 16.36
C ASP A 181 14.42 -29.65 17.72
N LYS A 182 15.18 -30.03 18.73
CA LYS A 182 14.70 -30.16 20.12
C LYS A 182 14.62 -28.87 20.92
N ASP A 183 15.31 -27.81 20.55
CA ASP A 183 15.55 -26.71 21.48
C ASP A 183 15.40 -25.29 20.90
N GLU A 184 15.07 -25.15 19.64
CA GLU A 184 15.09 -23.85 18.98
C GLU A 184 13.79 -23.60 18.20
N GLY A 185 13.13 -22.48 18.47
CA GLY A 185 11.86 -22.12 17.85
C GLY A 185 12.03 -21.34 16.55
N LEU A 186 10.92 -21.10 15.89
CA LEU A 186 10.85 -20.29 14.68
C LEU A 186 11.19 -18.83 14.95
N THR A 187 11.93 -18.24 14.03
CA THR A 187 12.40 -16.87 14.15
C THR A 187 12.08 -16.11 12.87
N TYR A 188 11.41 -14.96 13.04
CA TYR A 188 11.18 -13.98 11.98
C TYR A 188 11.85 -12.66 12.30
N LYS A 189 12.36 -11.98 11.27
CA LYS A 189 12.84 -10.60 11.37
C LYS A 189 11.96 -9.69 10.54
N LEU A 190 11.66 -8.53 11.11
CA LEU A 190 10.89 -7.48 10.45
C LEU A 190 11.50 -6.12 10.74
N THR A 191 11.57 -5.26 9.75
CA THR A 191 12.09 -3.89 9.88
C THR A 191 10.92 -2.90 9.92
N LEU A 192 10.90 -2.06 10.95
CA LEU A 192 9.89 -1.02 11.15
C LEU A 192 10.53 0.35 11.30
N GLN A 193 9.80 1.36 10.89
CA GLN A 193 10.11 2.76 11.14
C GLN A 193 9.82 3.14 12.61
N PRO A 194 10.25 4.32 13.10
CA PRO A 194 9.85 4.79 14.42
C PRO A 194 8.33 4.82 14.57
N GLY A 195 7.83 4.40 15.74
CA GLY A 195 6.39 4.32 16.00
C GLY A 195 6.07 3.39 17.16
N VAL A 196 4.79 3.26 17.47
CA VAL A 196 4.30 2.25 18.42
C VAL A 196 3.44 1.25 17.66
N TYR A 197 3.80 0.01 17.77
CA TYR A 197 3.25 -1.06 16.99
C TYR A 197 2.67 -2.15 17.88
N ARG A 198 1.63 -2.80 17.37
CA ARG A 198 1.12 -4.07 17.90
C ARG A 198 1.46 -5.17 16.91
N ILE A 199 2.25 -6.12 17.37
CA ILE A 199 2.63 -7.31 16.62
C ILE A 199 1.73 -8.44 17.12
N ARG A 200 0.92 -8.98 16.22
CA ARG A 200 0.05 -10.12 16.49
C ARG A 200 0.57 -11.30 15.68
N VAL A 201 0.79 -12.40 16.35
CA VAL A 201 1.20 -13.64 15.69
C VAL A 201 0.18 -14.73 16.01
N ALA A 202 -0.36 -15.31 14.95
CA ALA A 202 -1.31 -16.40 15.05
C ALA A 202 -0.61 -17.74 15.00
N HIS A 203 -1.02 -18.61 15.89
CA HIS A 203 -0.60 -20.00 15.99
C HIS A 203 -1.82 -20.90 15.87
N VAL A 204 -1.81 -21.82 14.90
CA VAL A 204 -2.92 -22.76 14.73
C VAL A 204 -2.57 -24.06 15.44
N PRO A 205 -3.23 -24.37 16.56
CA PRO A 205 -2.94 -25.59 17.29
C PRO A 205 -3.52 -26.80 16.58
N THR A 206 -2.67 -27.60 15.97
CA THR A 206 -2.98 -28.94 15.47
C THR A 206 -2.62 -30.01 16.48
N ILE A 207 -1.81 -29.64 17.44
CA ILE A 207 -1.32 -30.41 18.58
C ILE A 207 -1.23 -29.47 19.79
N LYS A 208 -0.95 -30.01 20.96
CA LYS A 208 -0.66 -29.19 22.13
C LYS A 208 0.51 -28.27 21.86
N LEU A 209 0.29 -26.96 21.97
CA LEU A 209 1.34 -25.94 21.92
C LEU A 209 1.80 -25.59 23.34
N ASN A 210 3.10 -25.49 23.56
CA ASN A 210 3.68 -25.01 24.81
C ASN A 210 5.00 -24.33 24.53
N PHE A 211 4.96 -23.02 24.35
CA PHE A 211 6.14 -22.23 24.00
C PHE A 211 6.15 -20.86 24.65
N THR A 212 7.31 -20.24 24.71
CA THR A 212 7.47 -18.81 25.02
C THR A 212 7.79 -18.05 23.75
N SER A 213 7.03 -17.03 23.46
CA SER A 213 7.37 -16.07 22.42
C SER A 213 8.25 -14.97 22.99
N TYR A 214 9.22 -14.54 22.20
CA TYR A 214 10.13 -13.45 22.54
C TYR A 214 10.10 -12.41 21.43
N LEU A 215 10.01 -11.17 21.83
CA LEU A 215 10.27 -10.04 20.96
C LEU A 215 11.62 -9.44 21.33
N ARG A 216 12.53 -9.34 20.35
CA ARG A 216 13.89 -8.82 20.55
C ARG A 216 14.14 -7.60 19.68
N VAL A 217 14.79 -6.62 20.27
CA VAL A 217 15.35 -5.45 19.61
C VAL A 217 16.83 -5.40 19.99
N ASP A 218 17.72 -5.26 19.00
CA ASP A 218 19.17 -5.26 19.22
C ASP A 218 19.65 -6.43 20.12
N GLN A 219 19.14 -7.62 19.84
CA GLN A 219 19.38 -8.87 20.59
C GLN A 219 18.86 -8.89 22.03
N LYS A 220 18.31 -7.78 22.55
CA LYS A 220 17.72 -7.72 23.88
C LYS A 220 16.23 -8.10 23.83
N ILE A 221 15.81 -8.94 24.76
CA ILE A 221 14.39 -9.25 24.92
C ILE A 221 13.68 -8.00 25.46
N VAL A 222 12.69 -7.53 24.69
CA VAL A 222 11.87 -6.36 25.07
C VAL A 222 10.48 -6.75 25.51
N ASN A 223 10.02 -7.94 25.09
CA ASN A 223 8.73 -8.49 25.53
C ASN A 223 8.74 -10.02 25.47
N THR A 224 7.94 -10.66 26.32
CA THR A 224 7.76 -12.13 26.36
C THR A 224 6.30 -12.47 26.62
N GLN A 225 5.83 -13.56 26.02
CA GLN A 225 4.52 -14.12 26.30
C GLN A 225 4.58 -15.65 26.27
N GLN A 226 4.04 -16.30 27.30
CA GLN A 226 3.86 -17.75 27.32
C GLN A 226 2.53 -18.13 26.69
N LEU A 227 2.54 -19.19 25.88
CA LEU A 227 1.35 -19.78 25.31
C LEU A 227 1.34 -21.28 25.62
N SER A 228 0.23 -21.75 26.15
CA SER A 228 -0.03 -23.17 26.33
C SER A 228 -1.46 -23.48 25.92
N THR A 229 -1.61 -24.47 25.03
CA THR A 229 -2.93 -24.96 24.62
C THR A 229 -3.09 -26.41 25.01
N ASN A 230 -4.29 -26.79 25.40
CA ASN A 230 -4.64 -28.18 25.69
C ASN A 230 -5.69 -28.63 24.67
N VAL A 231 -5.23 -28.99 23.47
CA VAL A 231 -6.09 -29.40 22.34
C VAL A 231 -5.87 -30.90 22.08
N SER A 232 -6.94 -31.58 21.67
CA SER A 232 -6.86 -32.96 21.21
C SER A 232 -6.23 -33.01 19.80
N GLU A 233 -5.39 -34.00 19.58
CA GLU A 233 -4.87 -34.33 18.22
C GLU A 233 -6.06 -34.61 17.28
N ASP A 234 -5.87 -34.40 15.99
CA ASP A 234 -6.81 -34.70 14.89
C ASP A 234 -7.90 -33.67 14.56
N LYS A 235 -7.86 -32.45 15.09
CA LYS A 235 -8.79 -31.39 14.72
C LYS A 235 -8.07 -30.08 14.45
N ILE A 236 -8.55 -29.32 13.48
CA ILE A 236 -8.16 -27.91 13.30
C ILE A 236 -8.88 -27.12 14.42
N HIS A 237 -8.11 -26.44 15.24
CA HIS A 237 -8.63 -25.58 16.30
C HIS A 237 -8.53 -24.10 15.86
N PRO A 238 -9.36 -23.21 16.42
CA PRO A 238 -9.21 -21.79 16.20
C PRO A 238 -7.78 -21.33 16.52
N ALA A 239 -7.27 -20.40 15.73
CA ALA A 239 -5.96 -19.80 15.96
C ALA A 239 -5.91 -19.13 17.34
N VAL A 240 -4.80 -19.30 18.03
CA VAL A 240 -4.47 -18.57 19.25
C VAL A 240 -3.46 -17.47 18.92
N TRP A 241 -3.64 -16.32 19.54
CA TRP A 241 -2.88 -15.14 19.23
C TRP A 241 -1.91 -14.78 20.34
N VAL A 242 -0.66 -14.54 19.94
CA VAL A 242 0.34 -13.86 20.77
C VAL A 242 0.36 -12.40 20.34
N THR A 243 0.38 -11.49 21.31
CA THR A 243 0.33 -10.05 21.04
C THR A 243 1.43 -9.35 21.81
N HIS A 244 2.24 -8.59 21.11
CA HIS A 244 3.31 -7.77 21.67
C HIS A 244 3.16 -6.32 21.21
N ASP A 245 3.25 -5.38 22.15
CA ASP A 245 3.36 -3.95 21.83
C ASP A 245 4.84 -3.55 21.84
N LEU A 246 5.26 -2.80 20.82
CA LEU A 246 6.64 -2.40 20.60
C LEU A 246 6.72 -0.91 20.28
N LYS A 247 7.52 -0.15 21.06
CA LYS A 247 7.83 1.25 20.77
C LYS A 247 9.23 1.37 20.19
N LEU A 248 9.34 1.99 19.02
CA LEU A 248 10.59 2.25 18.31
C LEU A 248 10.82 3.76 18.18
N THR A 249 12.05 4.20 18.44
CA THR A 249 12.46 5.60 18.31
C THR A 249 13.33 5.86 17.08
N HIS A 250 13.78 4.82 16.42
CA HIS A 250 14.57 4.86 15.18
C HIS A 250 14.21 3.63 14.31
N PRO A 251 14.51 3.63 13.00
CA PRO A 251 14.30 2.46 12.15
C PRO A 251 15.01 1.25 12.73
N THR A 252 14.28 0.17 12.93
CA THR A 252 14.80 -0.98 13.67
C THR A 252 14.31 -2.28 13.07
N THR A 253 15.21 -3.25 12.94
CA THR A 253 14.86 -4.64 12.67
C THR A 253 14.67 -5.37 13.99
N PHE A 254 13.45 -5.75 14.29
CA PHE A 254 13.14 -6.58 15.44
C PHE A 254 13.06 -8.07 15.06
N THR A 255 13.18 -8.92 16.07
CA THR A 255 13.09 -10.37 15.92
C THR A 255 11.93 -10.90 16.75
N TYR A 256 11.05 -11.67 16.13
CA TYR A 256 10.06 -12.50 16.80
C TYR A 256 10.56 -13.94 16.85
N GLU A 257 10.53 -14.55 18.02
CA GLU A 257 10.91 -15.95 18.24
C GLU A 257 9.80 -16.68 18.98
N SER A 258 9.55 -17.93 18.61
CA SER A 258 8.70 -18.84 19.37
C SER A 258 9.52 -20.03 19.83
N ASN A 259 9.91 -20.07 21.10
CA ASN A 259 10.78 -21.11 21.65
C ASN A 259 9.99 -22.05 22.56
N LYS A 260 10.25 -23.34 22.40
CA LYS A 260 9.65 -24.40 23.23
C LYS A 260 9.96 -24.24 24.72
N ILE A 261 9.00 -24.57 25.55
CA ILE A 261 9.18 -24.67 27.02
C ILE A 261 9.16 -26.14 27.39
N GLY A 262 10.27 -26.84 27.35
CA GLY A 262 10.34 -28.25 27.75
C GLY A 262 9.23 -29.12 27.14
N GLY A 263 9.34 -30.41 27.12
CA GLY A 263 8.28 -31.28 26.63
C GLY A 263 8.70 -32.10 25.41
N LYS A 264 7.73 -32.66 24.66
CA LYS A 264 7.98 -33.57 23.55
C LYS A 264 8.33 -32.80 22.30
N GLU A 265 9.00 -33.44 21.34
CA GLU A 265 9.53 -32.87 20.10
C GLU A 265 8.55 -32.10 19.22
N TRP A 266 7.23 -32.30 19.40
CA TRP A 266 6.15 -31.68 18.60
C TRP A 266 5.37 -30.57 19.32
N GLU A 267 5.77 -30.15 20.51
CA GLU A 267 5.12 -29.05 21.25
C GLU A 267 5.66 -27.66 20.86
N ASN A 268 6.25 -27.52 19.67
CA ASN A 268 6.85 -26.28 19.20
C ASN A 268 5.79 -25.25 18.78
N GLY A 269 6.14 -23.97 18.89
CA GLY A 269 5.33 -22.90 18.31
C GLY A 269 5.40 -22.95 16.80
N ASN A 270 4.27 -23.15 16.14
CA ASN A 270 4.13 -22.88 14.71
C ASN A 270 3.77 -21.41 14.49
N ILE A 271 3.98 -20.87 13.31
CA ILE A 271 3.56 -19.52 12.93
C ILE A 271 2.69 -19.64 11.69
N SER A 272 1.46 -19.13 11.77
CA SER A 272 0.51 -19.14 10.65
C SER A 272 0.32 -17.75 10.04
N LEU A 273 0.26 -16.72 10.85
CA LEU A 273 0.09 -15.35 10.37
C LEU A 273 0.86 -14.39 11.28
N ILE A 274 1.55 -13.43 10.68
CA ILE A 274 2.13 -12.30 11.38
C ILE A 274 1.46 -11.03 10.88
N ALA A 275 0.82 -10.30 11.78
CA ALA A 275 0.22 -9.01 11.50
C ALA A 275 0.86 -7.93 12.37
N VAL A 276 1.27 -6.84 11.74
CA VAL A 276 1.82 -5.67 12.43
C VAL A 276 0.93 -4.48 12.15
N GLU A 277 0.34 -3.92 13.21
CA GLU A 277 -0.46 -2.71 13.16
C GLU A 277 0.25 -1.56 13.89
N GLN A 278 0.18 -0.36 13.36
CA GLN A 278 0.63 0.83 14.05
C GLN A 278 -0.49 1.31 14.98
N ILE A 279 -0.30 1.21 16.30
CA ILE A 279 -1.36 1.46 17.31
C ILE A 279 -1.29 2.83 17.97
N SER A 280 -0.14 3.45 17.96
CA SER A 280 0.01 4.84 18.34
C SER A 280 1.16 5.46 17.57
N GLY A 281 1.15 6.73 17.53
CA GLY A 281 1.66 7.57 16.53
C GLY A 281 0.49 7.95 15.64
N ASN A 282 -0.70 8.22 16.21
CA ASN A 282 -1.77 8.95 15.54
C ASN A 282 -1.35 10.40 15.31
N LEU A 283 -0.05 10.59 15.09
CA LEU A 283 0.40 11.80 14.49
C LEU A 283 -0.26 11.85 13.12
N GLU A 284 -1.16 12.79 12.93
CA GLU A 284 -1.80 13.01 11.65
C GLU A 284 -0.73 13.13 10.57
N THR A 285 -1.03 12.75 9.34
CA THR A 285 -0.09 12.97 8.24
C THR A 285 0.13 14.45 8.01
N PRO A 286 1.32 14.87 7.59
CA PRO A 286 1.51 16.23 7.10
C PRO A 286 0.53 16.55 5.98
N ILE A 287 0.12 17.81 5.90
CA ILE A 287 -0.67 18.33 4.79
C ILE A 287 0.32 18.85 3.75
N ILE A 288 0.24 18.33 2.54
CA ILE A 288 0.98 18.86 1.38
C ILE A 288 0.04 19.83 0.67
N SER A 289 0.40 21.10 0.66
CA SER A 289 -0.29 22.15 -0.06
C SER A 289 0.67 22.84 -1.03
N TRP A 290 0.13 23.48 -2.05
CA TRP A 290 0.91 24.23 -3.02
C TRP A 290 0.14 25.45 -3.47
N ASP A 291 0.87 26.48 -3.84
CA ASP A 291 0.29 27.63 -4.53
C ASP A 291 -0.21 27.21 -5.92
N GLY A 292 -1.08 28.00 -6.49
CA GLY A 292 -1.56 27.81 -7.87
C GLY A 292 -0.44 27.87 -8.92
N GLY A 293 0.76 28.30 -8.55
CA GLY A 293 2.04 28.36 -9.23
C GLY A 293 2.02 28.73 -10.70
N SER A 294 3.19 28.97 -11.25
CA SER A 294 3.40 28.98 -12.69
C SER A 294 3.41 27.53 -13.21
N TRP A 295 3.27 27.35 -14.52
CA TRP A 295 3.19 26.01 -15.13
C TRP A 295 4.50 25.24 -15.07
N ASP A 296 5.61 25.95 -14.95
CA ASP A 296 6.99 25.48 -14.90
C ASP A 296 7.50 25.24 -13.48
N SER A 297 6.74 25.66 -12.48
CA SER A 297 7.13 25.47 -11.07
C SER A 297 5.93 25.46 -10.11
N ARG A 298 6.13 24.90 -8.95
CA ARG A 298 5.18 24.91 -7.83
C ARG A 298 5.95 25.20 -6.56
N THR A 299 5.41 26.09 -5.73
CA THR A 299 5.86 26.24 -4.35
C THR A 299 5.07 25.29 -3.46
N VAL A 300 5.75 24.34 -2.85
CA VAL A 300 5.17 23.34 -1.97
C VAL A 300 5.33 23.78 -0.52
N GLU A 301 4.25 23.74 0.22
CA GLU A 301 4.21 23.99 1.65
C GLU A 301 3.76 22.71 2.37
N LEU A 302 4.49 22.34 3.43
CA LEU A 302 4.14 21.23 4.30
C LEU A 302 3.70 21.78 5.65
N LYS A 303 2.53 21.35 6.12
CA LYS A 303 1.98 21.75 7.42
C LYS A 303 1.64 20.55 8.26
N HIS A 304 1.73 20.70 9.56
CA HIS A 304 1.21 19.73 10.51
C HIS A 304 0.37 20.42 11.58
N LYS A 305 -0.67 19.74 12.05
CA LYS A 305 -1.60 20.28 13.06
C LYS A 305 -0.96 20.40 14.44
N ASP A 306 -0.07 19.45 14.78
CA ASP A 306 0.75 19.50 15.99
C ASP A 306 1.98 20.39 15.72
N PRO A 307 2.12 21.53 16.42
CA PRO A 307 3.24 22.44 16.23
C PRO A 307 4.58 21.88 16.75
N SER A 308 4.55 20.82 17.55
CA SER A 308 5.75 20.11 18.00
C SER A 308 6.28 19.08 17.01
N ALA A 309 5.50 18.78 15.97
CA ALA A 309 5.90 17.81 14.98
C ALA A 309 6.93 18.34 14.00
N GLU A 310 7.99 17.58 13.80
CA GLU A 310 8.99 17.83 12.76
C GLU A 310 8.60 17.09 11.49
N ILE A 311 8.62 17.79 10.35
CA ILE A 311 8.27 17.17 9.06
C ILE A 311 9.55 16.89 8.28
N TYR A 312 9.64 15.70 7.70
CA TYR A 312 10.72 15.28 6.80
C TYR A 312 10.12 14.87 5.45
N TYR A 313 10.85 15.10 4.36
CA TYR A 313 10.34 14.82 3.02
C TYR A 313 11.44 14.35 2.06
N THR A 314 11.00 13.69 0.97
CA THR A 314 11.82 13.27 -0.18
C THR A 314 11.18 13.75 -1.47
N LEU A 315 12.02 13.92 -2.51
CA LEU A 315 11.62 14.38 -3.85
C LEU A 315 11.93 13.37 -4.95
N ASP A 316 12.44 12.21 -4.60
CA ASP A 316 12.87 11.13 -5.49
C ASP A 316 11.96 9.90 -5.44
N GLY A 317 10.84 10.01 -4.70
CA GLY A 317 9.89 8.91 -4.51
C GLY A 317 10.30 7.91 -3.42
N SER A 318 11.47 8.06 -2.80
CA SER A 318 11.88 7.26 -1.64
C SER A 318 10.99 7.54 -0.42
N GLN A 319 10.97 6.61 0.53
CA GLN A 319 10.27 6.82 1.80
C GLN A 319 11.09 7.77 2.68
N PRO A 320 10.50 8.89 3.17
CA PRO A 320 11.19 9.81 4.05
C PRO A 320 11.39 9.22 5.45
N ASP A 321 12.54 9.54 6.04
CA ASP A 321 12.91 9.25 7.41
C ASP A 321 13.59 10.47 8.08
N LYS A 322 14.09 10.33 9.31
CA LYS A 322 14.80 11.42 10.00
C LYS A 322 16.14 11.85 9.38
N ASN A 323 16.66 11.09 8.41
CA ASN A 323 17.85 11.43 7.64
C ASN A 323 17.50 12.16 6.33
N SER A 324 16.22 12.21 5.98
CA SER A 324 15.70 12.90 4.80
C SER A 324 15.71 14.42 5.01
N HIS A 325 15.31 15.18 3.99
CA HIS A 325 15.22 16.63 4.11
C HIS A 325 14.23 17.04 5.20
N LYS A 326 14.72 17.77 6.21
CA LYS A 326 13.86 18.38 7.23
C LYS A 326 13.16 19.61 6.63
N TYR A 327 11.85 19.66 6.74
CA TYR A 327 11.08 20.82 6.29
C TYR A 327 11.27 22.00 7.23
N ILE A 328 11.69 23.13 6.69
CA ILE A 328 11.93 24.37 7.44
C ILE A 328 11.06 25.51 6.87
N ALA A 329 10.88 25.53 5.55
CA ALA A 329 10.15 26.58 4.84
C ALA A 329 9.62 26.02 3.51
N PRO A 330 8.64 26.70 2.87
CA PRO A 330 8.17 26.33 1.53
C PRO A 330 9.34 26.24 0.54
N PHE A 331 9.28 25.25 -0.36
CA PHE A 331 10.29 24.99 -1.38
C PHE A 331 9.67 24.90 -2.76
N THR A 332 10.44 25.25 -3.77
CA THR A 332 9.98 25.22 -5.17
C THR A 332 10.43 23.94 -5.86
N ILE A 333 9.54 23.34 -6.66
CA ILE A 333 9.81 22.26 -7.58
C ILE A 333 9.61 22.76 -9.02
N ASP A 334 10.56 22.47 -9.90
CA ASP A 334 10.64 22.91 -11.30
C ASP A 334 10.65 21.74 -12.30
N LYS A 335 10.46 20.54 -11.82
CA LYS A 335 10.36 19.31 -12.63
C LYS A 335 9.30 18.39 -12.07
N THR A 336 8.78 17.50 -12.92
CA THR A 336 7.85 16.46 -12.47
C THR A 336 8.43 15.69 -11.29
N THR A 337 7.78 15.75 -10.15
CA THR A 337 8.30 15.31 -8.86
C THR A 337 7.21 14.64 -8.04
N ARG A 338 7.56 13.54 -7.39
CA ARG A 338 6.76 12.97 -6.32
C ARG A 338 7.30 13.42 -4.98
N VAL A 339 6.49 14.14 -4.22
CA VAL A 339 6.78 14.55 -2.86
C VAL A 339 6.21 13.52 -1.90
N ASN A 340 7.06 12.89 -1.09
CA ASN A 340 6.63 12.07 0.04
C ASN A 340 6.99 12.82 1.32
N ALA A 341 6.08 12.88 2.29
CA ALA A 341 6.30 13.55 3.56
C ALA A 341 5.84 12.72 4.75
N ILE A 342 6.56 12.84 5.87
CA ILE A 342 6.28 12.18 7.15
C ILE A 342 6.51 13.17 8.28
N ALA A 343 5.70 13.10 9.34
CA ALA A 343 5.89 13.89 10.54
C ALA A 343 6.36 13.02 11.71
N TYR A 344 7.16 13.61 12.61
CA TYR A 344 7.62 12.99 13.86
C TYR A 344 7.36 13.92 15.04
N ASN A 345 6.94 13.37 16.15
CA ASN A 345 6.91 14.02 17.46
C ASN A 345 7.42 13.07 18.56
N ALA A 346 7.22 13.42 19.85
CA ALA A 346 7.61 12.58 20.97
C ALA A 346 6.84 11.24 21.04
N GLU A 347 5.67 11.15 20.42
CA GLU A 347 4.81 9.97 20.43
C GLU A 347 5.12 9.00 19.29
N GLY A 348 5.85 9.44 18.25
CA GLY A 348 6.25 8.60 17.14
C GLY A 348 6.19 9.28 15.78
N ALA A 349 5.98 8.49 14.73
CA ALA A 349 5.89 8.93 13.34
C ALA A 349 4.44 8.90 12.83
N SER A 350 4.12 9.79 11.91
CA SER A 350 2.88 9.72 11.12
C SER A 350 2.98 8.64 10.05
N LYS A 351 1.88 8.39 9.34
CA LYS A 351 1.95 7.76 8.02
C LYS A 351 2.62 8.70 7.02
N ILE A 352 3.16 8.12 5.94
CA ILE A 352 3.67 8.90 4.81
C ILE A 352 2.48 9.40 3.98
N VAL A 353 2.51 10.69 3.65
CA VAL A 353 1.61 11.28 2.66
C VAL A 353 2.40 11.55 1.39
N SER A 354 1.77 11.38 0.23
CA SER A 354 2.39 11.58 -1.08
C SER A 354 1.55 12.50 -1.95
N ALA A 355 2.24 13.32 -2.75
CA ALA A 355 1.62 14.12 -3.81
C ALA A 355 2.48 14.06 -5.06
N ASP A 356 1.84 13.85 -6.21
CA ASP A 356 2.50 13.83 -7.51
C ASP A 356 2.28 15.18 -8.20
N PHE A 357 3.37 15.85 -8.54
CA PHE A 357 3.39 17.14 -9.24
C PHE A 357 3.87 16.92 -10.68
N ALA A 358 2.98 17.08 -11.63
CA ALA A 358 3.34 17.13 -13.03
C ALA A 358 3.74 18.58 -13.37
N ILE A 359 5.00 18.80 -13.68
CA ILE A 359 5.53 20.06 -14.18
C ILE A 359 5.71 19.90 -15.69
N SER A 360 5.02 20.71 -16.45
CA SER A 360 5.20 20.78 -17.90
C SER A 360 6.17 21.89 -18.22
N THR A 361 7.31 21.56 -18.78
CA THR A 361 8.12 22.55 -19.47
C THR A 361 7.38 22.91 -20.77
N TRP A 362 6.86 24.11 -20.83
CA TRP A 362 6.33 24.63 -22.09
C TRP A 362 7.46 24.84 -23.07
N ALA A 363 7.43 24.11 -24.13
CA ALA A 363 8.26 24.44 -25.29
C ALA A 363 7.63 25.63 -26.03
N VAL A 364 8.14 26.80 -25.77
CA VAL A 364 7.87 27.98 -26.60
C VAL A 364 8.95 28.04 -27.66
N THR A 365 8.54 28.11 -28.94
CA THR A 365 9.46 28.30 -30.05
C THR A 365 9.26 29.68 -30.63
N ALA A 366 10.35 30.36 -30.92
CA ALA A 366 10.34 31.65 -31.59
C ALA A 366 11.01 31.52 -32.97
N THR A 367 10.26 31.78 -34.02
CA THR A 367 10.74 31.64 -35.39
C THR A 367 10.77 33.01 -36.09
N PRO A 368 11.93 33.53 -36.45
CA PRO A 368 12.04 34.77 -37.20
C PRO A 368 11.38 34.67 -38.59
N PHE A 369 10.71 35.73 -39.01
CA PHE A 369 10.12 35.80 -40.35
C PHE A 369 10.18 37.21 -40.91
N LYS A 370 10.00 37.34 -42.28
CA LYS A 370 9.90 38.61 -43.01
C LYS A 370 8.50 38.77 -43.54
N LEU A 371 8.03 40.01 -43.56
CA LEU A 371 6.88 40.37 -44.38
C LEU A 371 7.27 40.58 -45.83
N ILE A 372 6.31 40.46 -46.72
CA ILE A 372 6.51 40.73 -48.14
C ILE A 372 6.88 42.20 -48.32
N GLY A 373 8.05 42.45 -48.95
CA GLY A 373 8.59 43.81 -49.17
C GLY A 373 9.57 44.28 -48.10
N GLU A 374 9.79 43.53 -47.04
CA GLU A 374 10.86 43.82 -46.09
C GLU A 374 12.22 43.28 -46.55
N ASN A 375 13.27 44.05 -46.35
CA ASN A 375 14.64 43.63 -46.64
C ASN A 375 15.29 42.89 -45.45
N GLU A 376 14.76 43.06 -44.25
CA GLU A 376 15.31 42.55 -43.03
C GLU A 376 14.31 41.70 -42.24
N VAL A 377 14.81 40.80 -41.42
CA VAL A 377 13.99 39.96 -40.54
C VAL A 377 13.74 40.76 -39.24
N LYS A 378 12.55 41.35 -39.11
CA LYS A 378 12.16 42.18 -37.95
C LYS A 378 10.95 41.65 -37.19
N ASN A 379 10.57 40.42 -37.45
CA ASN A 379 9.35 39.85 -36.88
C ASN A 379 9.66 38.45 -36.36
N VAL A 380 8.95 38.04 -35.32
CA VAL A 380 9.08 36.71 -34.70
C VAL A 380 7.70 36.12 -34.50
N LYS A 381 7.53 34.90 -34.98
CA LYS A 381 6.37 34.07 -34.67
C LYS A 381 6.69 33.24 -33.45
N ILE A 382 5.90 33.42 -32.41
CA ILE A 382 5.98 32.67 -31.17
C ILE A 382 4.91 31.57 -31.24
N ASN A 383 5.29 30.33 -31.03
CA ASN A 383 4.39 29.18 -31.01
C ASN A 383 4.54 28.42 -29.70
N TRP A 384 3.43 27.91 -29.20
CA TRP A 384 3.38 27.07 -28.00
C TRP A 384 2.32 25.98 -28.15
N MET A 385 2.33 25.04 -27.25
CA MET A 385 1.30 24.00 -27.19
C MET A 385 0.03 24.56 -26.56
N GLN A 386 -1.09 24.52 -27.26
CA GLN A 386 -2.38 24.93 -26.73
C GLN A 386 -2.80 24.02 -25.55
N ARG A 387 -3.38 24.62 -24.54
CA ARG A 387 -3.91 23.94 -23.37
C ARG A 387 -5.42 24.01 -23.32
N ASN A 388 -6.04 22.89 -22.94
CA ASN A 388 -7.50 22.80 -22.83
C ASN A 388 -8.07 23.56 -21.61
N ASP A 389 -7.21 23.95 -20.66
CA ASP A 389 -7.54 24.62 -19.42
C ASP A 389 -7.16 26.13 -19.42
N ALA A 390 -6.73 26.65 -20.54
CA ALA A 390 -6.38 28.06 -20.71
C ALA A 390 -7.37 28.75 -21.64
N ASP A 391 -8.07 29.76 -21.12
CA ASP A 391 -8.99 30.57 -21.92
C ASP A 391 -8.27 31.64 -22.78
N VAL A 392 -7.18 32.18 -22.26
CA VAL A 392 -6.41 33.27 -22.88
C VAL A 392 -4.94 33.12 -22.51
N TYR A 393 -4.07 33.35 -23.48
CA TYR A 393 -2.63 33.46 -23.30
C TYR A 393 -2.23 34.95 -23.36
N LYS A 394 -1.44 35.37 -22.38
CA LYS A 394 -0.85 36.69 -22.33
C LYS A 394 0.62 36.62 -22.76
N ILE A 395 1.00 37.42 -23.72
CA ILE A 395 2.35 37.43 -24.26
C ILE A 395 3.10 38.63 -23.72
N PHE A 396 4.23 38.35 -23.08
CA PHE A 396 5.12 39.36 -22.57
C PHE A 396 6.42 39.38 -23.37
N ARG A 397 6.92 40.56 -23.67
CA ARG A 397 8.25 40.77 -24.26
C ARG A 397 9.08 41.57 -23.26
N ASN A 398 10.20 41.03 -22.81
CA ASN A 398 11.07 41.64 -21.81
C ASN A 398 10.30 42.10 -20.57
N GLY A 399 9.33 41.27 -20.10
CA GLY A 399 8.47 41.57 -18.95
C GLY A 399 7.30 42.55 -19.22
N THR A 400 7.17 43.11 -20.43
CA THR A 400 6.07 44.00 -20.78
C THR A 400 5.01 43.24 -21.57
N LEU A 401 3.74 43.35 -21.20
CA LEU A 401 2.61 42.74 -21.89
C LEU A 401 2.47 43.39 -23.28
N ILE A 402 2.57 42.58 -24.36
CA ILE A 402 2.47 43.03 -25.77
C ILE A 402 1.22 42.52 -26.46
N GLY A 403 0.53 41.53 -25.87
CA GLY A 403 -0.71 41.05 -26.49
C GLY A 403 -1.35 39.89 -25.71
N GLU A 404 -2.56 39.55 -26.18
CA GLU A 404 -3.34 38.42 -25.67
C GLU A 404 -3.92 37.63 -26.87
N THR A 405 -3.98 36.31 -26.75
CA THR A 405 -4.59 35.42 -27.75
C THR A 405 -5.25 34.20 -27.10
N ARG A 406 -6.19 33.60 -27.84
CA ARG A 406 -6.77 32.29 -27.47
C ARG A 406 -6.18 31.13 -28.27
N GLY A 407 -5.34 31.48 -29.28
CA GLY A 407 -4.64 30.49 -30.09
C GLY A 407 -3.31 30.05 -29.46
N ASP A 408 -2.57 29.28 -30.22
CA ASP A 408 -1.27 28.71 -29.90
C ASP A 408 -0.10 29.44 -30.54
N THR A 409 -0.39 30.59 -31.14
CA THR A 409 0.59 31.42 -31.83
C THR A 409 0.37 32.90 -31.60
N TYR A 410 1.47 33.66 -31.67
CA TYR A 410 1.46 35.11 -31.63
C TYR A 410 2.59 35.65 -32.52
N ASP A 411 2.27 36.65 -33.37
CA ASP A 411 3.24 37.30 -34.25
C ASP A 411 3.64 38.64 -33.62
N ASP A 412 4.92 38.79 -33.27
CA ASP A 412 5.50 40.06 -32.82
C ASP A 412 6.27 40.73 -33.93
N TYR A 413 5.97 42.01 -34.19
CA TYR A 413 6.42 42.77 -35.33
C TYR A 413 7.35 43.92 -34.93
N GLY A 414 8.18 44.37 -35.89
CA GLY A 414 8.93 45.61 -35.78
C GLY A 414 10.05 45.57 -34.74
N LEU A 415 10.68 44.43 -34.59
CA LEU A 415 11.80 44.23 -33.65
C LEU A 415 13.06 44.95 -34.15
N SER A 416 13.91 45.42 -33.21
CA SER A 416 15.18 46.01 -33.52
C SER A 416 16.22 44.94 -33.82
N LEU A 417 17.01 45.16 -34.88
CA LEU A 417 18.08 44.23 -35.25
C LEU A 417 19.21 44.26 -34.21
N GLY A 418 19.73 43.08 -33.91
CA GLY A 418 20.84 42.94 -32.98
C GLY A 418 20.45 42.96 -31.49
N GLU A 419 19.15 43.12 -31.16
CA GLU A 419 18.65 43.08 -29.82
C GLU A 419 18.19 41.67 -29.45
N ASN A 420 18.36 41.33 -28.15
CA ASN A 420 17.83 40.08 -27.57
C ASN A 420 16.48 40.35 -26.93
N TYR A 421 15.50 39.50 -27.22
CA TYR A 421 14.16 39.58 -26.66
C TYR A 421 13.84 38.28 -25.90
N THR A 422 13.21 38.43 -24.73
CA THR A 422 12.70 37.34 -23.93
C THR A 422 11.19 37.33 -24.00
N TYR A 423 10.62 36.17 -24.25
CA TYR A 423 9.17 35.99 -24.29
C TYR A 423 8.71 35.04 -23.21
#